data_36bfb54d72605156c09626070f89df3a
#
_entry.id   36bfb54d72605156c09626070f89df3a
#
_cell.length_a   1.000
_cell.length_b   1.000
_cell.length_c   1.000
_cell.angle_alpha   90.00
_cell.angle_beta   90.00
_cell.angle_gamma   90.00
#
_symmetry.space_group_name_H-M   'P 1'
#
loop_
_entity.id
_entity.type
_entity.pdbx_description
1 polymer ?
#
loop_
_entity_poly.entity_id
_entity_poly.type
_entity_poly.pdbx_seq_one_letter_code
_entity_poly.pdbx_strand_id
1 'polypeptide(L)'
;LGFAAVSDAAARLNRRVVSALLAAGVPAIGLPPSASAAVADGVIQALATGPVAAALEAGLLPALFGDVAFDSVRGGTIVSTEEVLGYLAHDLRPAWLLLAGETAGVLDAGGRVVPRITRATLPALLPALGGSRGTDVTGGMATKVTSMLDLSAARPGLRVRVFSGLVPGLLTRLLLAPDLPEGTELSET
;
A
#
# COMPACT_ATOMS: atom_id res chain seq x y z
N LEU A 1 -0.57 -4.61 26.40
CA LEU A 1 -1.45 -3.45 26.16
C LEU A 1 -1.15 -2.76 24.84
N GLY A 2 0.13 -2.57 24.45
CA GLY A 2 0.49 -1.86 23.22
C GLY A 2 -0.08 -2.46 21.92
N PHE A 3 -0.02 -3.78 21.77
CA PHE A 3 -0.57 -4.50 20.62
C PHE A 3 -2.08 -4.22 20.43
N ALA A 4 -2.87 -4.35 21.51
CA ALA A 4 -4.30 -4.08 21.45
C ALA A 4 -4.62 -2.60 21.19
N ALA A 5 -3.82 -1.67 21.71
CA ALA A 5 -3.99 -0.24 21.47
C ALA A 5 -3.70 0.14 20.01
N VAL A 6 -2.69 -0.47 19.40
CA VAL A 6 -2.40 -0.28 17.95
C VAL A 6 -3.53 -0.82 17.09
N SER A 7 -4.02 -2.04 17.39
CA SER A 7 -5.19 -2.62 16.70
C SER A 7 -6.41 -1.71 16.78
N ASP A 8 -6.75 -1.21 17.97
CA ASP A 8 -7.88 -0.30 18.14
C ASP A 8 -7.72 1.02 17.38
N ALA A 9 -6.51 1.60 17.38
CA ALA A 9 -6.24 2.82 16.63
C ALA A 9 -6.40 2.63 15.10
N ALA A 10 -5.87 1.53 14.56
CA ALA A 10 -5.99 1.18 13.14
C ALA A 10 -7.45 0.91 12.75
N ALA A 11 -8.19 0.15 13.57
CA ALA A 11 -9.60 -0.14 13.36
C ALA A 11 -10.47 1.12 13.37
N ARG A 12 -10.21 2.06 14.30
CA ARG A 12 -10.91 3.37 14.34
C ARG A 12 -10.65 4.20 13.09
N LEU A 13 -9.42 4.23 12.58
CA LEU A 13 -9.12 4.94 11.35
C LEU A 13 -9.85 4.30 10.16
N ASN A 14 -9.78 2.98 10.01
CA ASN A 14 -10.51 2.27 8.96
C ASN A 14 -12.02 2.55 9.03
N ARG A 15 -12.61 2.54 10.24
CA ARG A 15 -14.03 2.86 10.43
C ARG A 15 -14.38 4.25 9.91
N ARG A 16 -13.53 5.25 10.16
CA ARG A 16 -13.74 6.61 9.65
C ARG A 16 -13.67 6.65 8.12
N VAL A 17 -12.71 5.96 7.52
CA VAL A 17 -12.58 5.87 6.06
C VAL A 17 -13.81 5.22 5.44
N VAL A 18 -14.22 4.05 5.94
CA VAL A 18 -15.43 3.35 5.46
C VAL A 18 -16.69 4.22 5.63
N SER A 19 -16.85 4.92 6.76
CA SER A 19 -17.97 5.82 6.98
C SER A 19 -17.97 7.00 5.99
N ALA A 20 -16.81 7.57 5.67
CA ALA A 20 -16.69 8.64 4.69
C ALA A 20 -17.03 8.17 3.26
N LEU A 21 -16.57 6.96 2.89
CA LEU A 21 -16.90 6.34 1.60
C LEU A 21 -18.41 6.10 1.46
N LEU A 22 -19.04 5.52 2.50
CA LEU A 22 -20.48 5.29 2.52
C LEU A 22 -21.28 6.60 2.43
N ALA A 23 -20.84 7.65 3.14
CA ALA A 23 -21.45 8.98 3.07
C ALA A 23 -21.34 9.61 1.67
N ALA A 24 -20.28 9.25 0.92
CA ALA A 24 -20.07 9.66 -0.47
C ALA A 24 -20.80 8.74 -1.49
N GLY A 25 -21.59 7.77 -1.05
CA GLY A 25 -22.32 6.83 -1.91
C GLY A 25 -21.45 5.67 -2.42
N VAL A 26 -20.25 5.47 -1.90
CA VAL A 26 -19.39 4.33 -2.25
C VAL A 26 -19.66 3.18 -1.29
N PRO A 27 -20.17 2.02 -1.77
CA PRO A 27 -20.50 0.88 -0.92
C PRO A 27 -19.25 0.16 -0.42
N ALA A 28 -18.64 0.64 0.68
CA ALA A 28 -17.40 0.11 1.23
C ALA A 28 -17.66 -0.80 2.45
N ILE A 29 -16.80 -1.83 2.58
CA ILE A 29 -16.79 -2.75 3.73
C ILE A 29 -15.37 -2.86 4.30
N GLY A 30 -15.22 -2.73 5.63
CA GLY A 30 -13.94 -2.93 6.31
C GLY A 30 -13.65 -4.41 6.51
N LEU A 31 -12.47 -4.86 6.10
CA LEU A 31 -11.98 -6.23 6.29
C LEU A 31 -10.63 -6.18 7.02
N PRO A 32 -10.62 -6.31 8.37
CA PRO A 32 -9.40 -6.20 9.15
C PRO A 32 -8.47 -7.40 8.91
N PRO A 33 -7.20 -7.18 8.52
CA PRO A 33 -6.23 -8.25 8.32
C PRO A 33 -5.99 -9.10 9.57
N SER A 34 -6.01 -8.49 10.76
CA SER A 34 -5.83 -9.19 12.05
C SER A 34 -6.80 -10.35 12.29
N ALA A 35 -7.97 -10.34 11.62
CA ALA A 35 -8.96 -11.40 11.75
C ALA A 35 -8.59 -12.69 10.99
N SER A 36 -7.62 -12.64 10.06
CA SER A 36 -7.32 -13.80 9.19
C SER A 36 -5.85 -13.93 8.79
N ALA A 37 -5.00 -12.95 9.11
CA ALA A 37 -3.58 -13.01 8.80
C ALA A 37 -2.86 -13.99 9.74
N ALA A 38 -2.18 -14.99 9.16
CA ALA A 38 -1.19 -15.81 9.84
C ALA A 38 0.20 -15.34 9.41
N VAL A 39 1.06 -15.04 10.39
CA VAL A 39 2.38 -14.44 10.14
C VAL A 39 3.47 -15.29 10.80
N ALA A 40 4.62 -15.40 10.15
CA ALA A 40 5.83 -16.00 10.71
C ALA A 40 7.04 -15.10 10.43
N ASP A 41 7.75 -14.73 11.47
CA ASP A 41 8.92 -13.84 11.43
C ASP A 41 8.71 -12.55 10.64
N GLY A 42 7.52 -11.93 10.80
CA GLY A 42 7.12 -10.68 10.15
C GLY A 42 6.59 -10.84 8.73
N VAL A 43 6.51 -12.05 8.18
CA VAL A 43 6.05 -12.31 6.81
C VAL A 43 4.66 -12.94 6.83
N ILE A 44 3.73 -12.40 6.06
CA ILE A 44 2.38 -12.96 5.90
C ILE A 44 2.49 -14.33 5.20
N GLN A 45 2.10 -15.40 5.89
CA GLN A 45 2.04 -16.76 5.37
C GLN A 45 0.67 -17.08 4.77
N ALA A 46 -0.38 -16.53 5.36
CA ALA A 46 -1.76 -16.66 4.90
C ALA A 46 -2.57 -15.43 5.26
N LEU A 47 -3.50 -15.06 4.39
CA LEU A 47 -4.51 -14.03 4.59
C LEU A 47 -5.77 -14.45 3.82
N ALA A 48 -6.95 -14.32 4.43
CA ALA A 48 -8.19 -14.69 3.76
C ALA A 48 -8.51 -13.74 2.60
N THR A 49 -8.25 -14.17 1.36
CA THR A 49 -8.55 -13.40 0.13
C THR A 49 -9.98 -13.60 -0.36
N GLY A 50 -10.63 -14.72 0.02
CA GLY A 50 -12.01 -15.04 -0.35
C GLY A 50 -13.03 -13.94 -0.01
N PRO A 51 -13.07 -13.39 1.22
CA PRO A 51 -13.96 -12.28 1.55
C PRO A 51 -13.72 -11.01 0.73
N VAL A 52 -12.46 -10.75 0.31
CA VAL A 52 -12.10 -9.63 -0.55
C VAL A 52 -12.68 -9.84 -1.96
N ALA A 53 -12.48 -11.02 -2.53
CA ALA A 53 -13.03 -11.37 -3.83
C ALA A 53 -14.56 -11.33 -3.83
N ALA A 54 -15.20 -11.90 -2.81
CA ALA A 54 -16.65 -11.88 -2.68
C ALA A 54 -17.23 -10.46 -2.55
N ALA A 55 -16.53 -9.56 -1.82
CA ALA A 55 -16.93 -8.16 -1.73
C ALA A 55 -16.87 -7.48 -3.10
N LEU A 56 -15.78 -7.69 -3.87
CA LEU A 56 -15.62 -7.13 -5.21
C LEU A 56 -16.70 -7.66 -6.18
N GLU A 57 -17.00 -8.96 -6.16
CA GLU A 57 -18.05 -9.60 -6.96
C GLU A 57 -19.44 -9.03 -6.62
N ALA A 58 -19.67 -8.69 -5.36
CA ALA A 58 -20.91 -8.03 -4.89
C ALA A 58 -20.96 -6.53 -5.18
N GLY A 59 -19.95 -5.95 -5.87
CA GLY A 59 -19.88 -4.52 -6.16
C GLY A 59 -19.52 -3.66 -4.94
N LEU A 60 -18.98 -4.26 -3.88
CA LEU A 60 -18.50 -3.55 -2.69
C LEU A 60 -17.02 -3.19 -2.84
N LEU A 61 -16.61 -2.08 -2.22
CA LEU A 61 -15.20 -1.70 -2.08
C LEU A 61 -14.63 -2.29 -0.78
N PRO A 62 -13.78 -3.32 -0.82
CA PRO A 62 -13.13 -3.84 0.38
C PRO A 62 -12.04 -2.87 0.85
N ALA A 63 -12.14 -2.43 2.10
CA ALA A 63 -11.19 -1.54 2.76
C ALA A 63 -10.35 -2.34 3.77
N LEU A 64 -9.12 -2.65 3.39
CA LEU A 64 -8.10 -3.24 4.25
C LEU A 64 -7.11 -2.16 4.68
N PHE A 65 -6.28 -2.46 5.68
CA PHE A 65 -5.35 -1.49 6.27
C PHE A 65 -4.17 -2.22 6.91
N GLY A 66 -3.08 -1.48 7.21
CA GLY A 66 -1.99 -2.01 8.03
C GLY A 66 -2.50 -2.29 9.44
N ASP A 67 -2.32 -3.50 9.93
CA ASP A 67 -2.92 -3.97 11.18
C ASP A 67 -1.91 -4.77 12.00
N VAL A 68 -2.26 -5.09 13.23
CA VAL A 68 -1.52 -6.07 14.03
C VAL A 68 -1.80 -7.48 13.49
N ALA A 69 -0.84 -8.37 13.69
CA ALA A 69 -1.03 -9.79 13.39
C ALA A 69 -0.33 -10.67 14.42
N PHE A 70 -0.90 -11.83 14.72
CA PHE A 70 -0.24 -12.85 15.53
C PHE A 70 0.87 -13.50 14.69
N ASP A 71 2.08 -13.52 15.23
CA ASP A 71 3.27 -14.01 14.59
C ASP A 71 3.77 -15.25 15.34
N SER A 72 3.93 -16.37 14.64
CA SER A 72 4.30 -17.65 15.22
C SER A 72 5.74 -17.68 15.79
N VAL A 73 6.59 -16.74 15.38
CA VAL A 73 7.99 -16.61 15.82
C VAL A 73 8.14 -15.46 16.84
N ARG A 74 7.57 -14.29 16.54
CA ARG A 74 7.72 -13.05 17.33
C ARG A 74 6.62 -12.88 18.39
N GLY A 75 5.58 -13.72 18.36
CA GLY A 75 4.37 -13.60 19.18
C GLY A 75 3.36 -12.59 18.61
N GLY A 76 3.81 -11.43 18.17
CA GLY A 76 3.01 -10.41 17.52
C GLY A 76 3.85 -9.45 16.70
N THR A 77 3.26 -8.94 15.62
CA THR A 77 3.89 -7.98 14.71
C THR A 77 2.86 -6.98 14.18
N ILE A 78 3.33 -6.03 13.38
CA ILE A 78 2.49 -5.17 12.54
C ILE A 78 2.75 -5.57 11.08
N VAL A 79 1.69 -5.83 10.33
CA VAL A 79 1.74 -5.96 8.88
C VAL A 79 1.38 -4.63 8.26
N SER A 80 2.23 -4.12 7.38
CA SER A 80 2.00 -2.85 6.70
C SER A 80 0.89 -2.97 5.65
N THR A 81 0.31 -1.85 5.25
CA THR A 81 -0.66 -1.82 4.14
C THR A 81 -0.03 -2.33 2.85
N GLU A 82 1.25 -2.02 2.62
CA GLU A 82 2.00 -2.46 1.45
C GLU A 82 2.17 -3.99 1.42
N GLU A 83 2.44 -4.63 2.57
CA GLU A 83 2.52 -6.09 2.68
C GLU A 83 1.15 -6.74 2.43
N VAL A 84 0.08 -6.18 3.01
CA VAL A 84 -1.29 -6.65 2.76
C VAL A 84 -1.66 -6.54 1.28
N LEU A 85 -1.40 -5.38 0.65
CA LEU A 85 -1.65 -5.18 -0.78
C LEU A 85 -0.78 -6.09 -1.65
N GLY A 86 0.49 -6.30 -1.28
CA GLY A 86 1.40 -7.21 -1.96
C GLY A 86 0.88 -8.65 -1.93
N TYR A 87 0.38 -9.11 -0.79
CA TYR A 87 -0.23 -10.44 -0.66
C TYR A 87 -1.49 -10.55 -1.52
N LEU A 88 -2.39 -9.58 -1.44
CA LEU A 88 -3.62 -9.56 -2.25
C LEU A 88 -3.35 -9.51 -3.76
N ALA A 89 -2.32 -8.78 -4.18
CA ALA A 89 -1.94 -8.67 -5.59
C ALA A 89 -1.55 -10.02 -6.20
N HIS A 90 -1.16 -11.00 -5.35
CA HIS A 90 -0.90 -12.36 -5.80
C HIS A 90 -2.15 -13.02 -6.40
N ASP A 91 -3.27 -12.92 -5.71
CA ASP A 91 -4.51 -13.61 -6.08
C ASP A 91 -5.38 -12.73 -7.01
N LEU A 92 -5.49 -11.43 -6.71
CA LEU A 92 -6.38 -10.51 -7.41
C LEU A 92 -5.81 -9.99 -8.74
N ARG A 93 -4.49 -10.10 -8.94
CA ARG A 93 -3.78 -9.70 -10.17
C ARG A 93 -4.18 -8.32 -10.69
N PRO A 94 -4.08 -7.25 -9.89
CA PRO A 94 -4.41 -5.92 -10.35
C PRO A 94 -3.43 -5.46 -11.44
N ALA A 95 -3.91 -4.64 -12.39
CA ALA A 95 -3.03 -3.98 -13.36
C ALA A 95 -2.24 -2.82 -12.73
N TRP A 96 -2.80 -2.19 -11.68
CA TRP A 96 -2.22 -1.04 -11.01
C TRP A 96 -2.33 -1.13 -9.49
N LEU A 97 -1.28 -0.64 -8.81
CA LEU A 97 -1.30 -0.21 -7.42
C LEU A 97 -1.09 1.31 -7.37
N LEU A 98 -2.05 2.02 -6.80
CA LEU A 98 -1.99 3.48 -6.64
C LEU A 98 -1.67 3.81 -5.18
N LEU A 99 -0.46 4.33 -4.93
CA LEU A 99 0.05 4.67 -3.60
C LEU A 99 -0.06 6.18 -3.37
N ALA A 100 -1.10 6.59 -2.67
CA ALA A 100 -1.32 7.99 -2.31
C ALA A 100 -0.50 8.34 -1.06
N GLY A 101 0.40 9.31 -1.18
CA GLY A 101 1.23 9.84 -0.10
C GLY A 101 1.08 11.34 0.08
N GLU A 102 1.93 11.94 0.91
CA GLU A 102 1.97 13.39 1.11
C GLU A 102 2.77 14.12 0.03
N THR A 103 3.77 13.45 -0.55
CA THR A 103 4.63 14.02 -1.59
C THR A 103 4.05 13.80 -2.98
N ALA A 104 4.41 14.65 -3.93
CA ALA A 104 3.94 14.56 -5.31
C ALA A 104 4.37 13.26 -6.03
N GLY A 105 5.32 12.54 -5.48
CA GLY A 105 5.89 11.29 -5.98
C GLY A 105 7.17 10.99 -5.22
N VAL A 106 8.02 10.14 -5.76
CA VAL A 106 9.38 9.90 -5.25
C VAL A 106 10.27 11.05 -5.70
N LEU A 107 10.97 11.68 -4.75
CA LEU A 107 11.79 12.88 -5.01
C LEU A 107 13.27 12.50 -5.17
N ASP A 108 13.94 13.16 -6.12
CA ASP A 108 15.42 13.11 -6.25
C ASP A 108 16.09 13.99 -5.17
N ALA A 109 17.43 14.00 -5.14
CA ALA A 109 18.21 14.83 -4.22
C ALA A 109 17.97 16.33 -4.37
N GLY A 110 17.46 16.78 -5.50
CA GLY A 110 17.07 18.16 -5.77
C GLY A 110 15.62 18.48 -5.42
N GLY A 111 14.88 17.52 -4.83
CA GLY A 111 13.46 17.69 -4.48
C GLY A 111 12.50 17.64 -5.67
N ARG A 112 12.94 17.19 -6.85
CA ARG A 112 12.10 17.06 -8.04
C ARG A 112 11.52 15.65 -8.11
N VAL A 113 10.28 15.54 -8.57
CA VAL A 113 9.64 14.24 -8.79
C VAL A 113 10.39 13.47 -9.87
N VAL A 114 10.75 12.23 -9.58
CA VAL A 114 11.28 11.28 -10.56
C VAL A 114 10.10 10.62 -11.28
N PRO A 115 9.89 10.87 -12.58
CA PRO A 115 8.68 10.39 -13.26
C PRO A 115 8.57 8.85 -13.31
N ARG A 116 9.72 8.17 -13.41
CA ARG A 116 9.78 6.70 -13.51
C ARG A 116 11.01 6.16 -12.80
N ILE A 117 10.82 5.08 -12.06
CA ILE A 117 11.90 4.33 -11.41
C ILE A 117 11.77 2.86 -11.82
N THR A 118 12.89 2.30 -12.24
CA THR A 118 13.04 0.87 -12.56
C THR A 118 14.11 0.25 -11.67
N ARG A 119 14.25 -1.08 -11.69
CA ARG A 119 15.36 -1.75 -11.01
C ARG A 119 16.73 -1.23 -11.47
N ALA A 120 16.87 -0.91 -12.75
CA ALA A 120 18.13 -0.41 -13.30
C ALA A 120 18.45 1.01 -12.79
N THR A 121 17.47 1.86 -12.58
CA THR A 121 17.65 3.25 -12.14
C THR A 121 17.65 3.44 -10.63
N LEU A 122 17.05 2.51 -9.87
CA LEU A 122 16.94 2.59 -8.41
C LEU A 122 18.29 2.82 -7.70
N PRO A 123 19.41 2.10 -8.03
CA PRO A 123 20.67 2.27 -7.29
C PRO A 123 21.19 3.70 -7.28
N ALA A 124 20.98 4.45 -8.35
CA ALA A 124 21.40 5.85 -8.43
C ALA A 124 20.54 6.79 -7.55
N LEU A 125 19.33 6.38 -7.19
CA LEU A 125 18.36 7.16 -6.39
C LEU A 125 18.44 6.84 -4.88
N LEU A 126 18.91 5.65 -4.51
CA LEU A 126 18.94 5.20 -3.11
C LEU A 126 19.57 6.21 -2.14
N PRO A 127 20.69 6.90 -2.46
CA PRO A 127 21.26 7.90 -1.55
C PRO A 127 20.33 9.07 -1.24
N ALA A 128 19.44 9.43 -2.19
CA ALA A 128 18.47 10.50 -2.01
C ALA A 128 17.23 10.04 -1.21
N LEU A 129 16.91 8.76 -1.24
CA LEU A 129 15.73 8.18 -0.60
C LEU A 129 15.94 7.85 0.89
N GLY A 130 17.17 7.78 1.36
CA GLY A 130 17.53 7.41 2.74
C GLY A 130 17.40 8.51 3.80
N GLY A 131 16.94 9.70 3.42
CA GLY A 131 16.89 10.90 4.29
C GLY A 131 15.52 11.27 4.84
N SER A 132 14.64 10.32 5.18
CA SER A 132 13.31 10.67 5.74
C SER A 132 13.43 11.38 7.09
N ARG A 133 12.85 12.57 7.21
CA ARG A 133 12.72 13.33 8.45
C ARG A 133 11.60 12.73 9.30
N GLY A 134 11.91 11.72 10.12
CA GLY A 134 10.93 11.16 11.07
C GLY A 134 11.32 9.75 11.53
N THR A 135 10.74 9.32 12.65
CA THR A 135 10.83 7.93 13.15
C THR A 135 9.95 7.06 12.25
N ASP A 136 10.47 6.69 11.08
CA ASP A 136 9.76 5.78 10.19
C ASP A 136 10.02 4.33 10.63
N VAL A 137 9.06 3.77 11.35
CA VAL A 137 9.08 2.37 11.82
C VAL A 137 8.85 1.36 10.68
N THR A 138 8.53 1.83 9.47
CA THR A 138 8.20 1.00 8.29
C THR A 138 9.29 0.98 7.21
N GLY A 139 10.45 1.62 7.47
CA GLY A 139 11.64 1.51 6.60
C GLY A 139 11.81 2.57 5.51
N GLY A 140 11.02 3.62 5.51
CA GLY A 140 11.20 4.79 4.64
C GLY A 140 10.84 4.59 3.17
N MET A 141 11.05 5.66 2.40
CA MET A 141 10.73 5.67 0.97
C MET A 141 11.59 4.67 0.18
N ALA A 142 12.86 4.49 0.55
CA ALA A 142 13.75 3.53 -0.11
C ALA A 142 13.21 2.10 -0.02
N THR A 143 12.83 1.65 1.19
CA THR A 143 12.24 0.32 1.41
C THR A 143 10.93 0.16 0.65
N LYS A 144 10.05 1.16 0.70
CA LYS A 144 8.77 1.16 -0.03
C LYS A 144 8.97 1.01 -1.53
N VAL A 145 9.85 1.81 -2.14
CA VAL A 145 10.16 1.74 -3.58
C VAL A 145 10.75 0.39 -3.94
N THR A 146 11.70 -0.12 -3.14
CA THR A 146 12.33 -1.44 -3.37
C THR A 146 11.27 -2.55 -3.34
N SER A 147 10.45 -2.61 -2.28
CA SER A 147 9.41 -3.63 -2.13
C SER A 147 8.38 -3.60 -3.26
N MET A 148 8.02 -2.40 -3.74
CA MET A 148 7.07 -2.26 -4.85
C MET A 148 7.67 -2.67 -6.20
N LEU A 149 8.96 -2.42 -6.42
CA LEU A 149 9.68 -2.93 -7.59
C LEU A 149 9.82 -4.46 -7.54
N ASP A 150 10.08 -5.03 -6.36
CA ASP A 150 10.11 -6.48 -6.16
C ASP A 150 8.74 -7.11 -6.47
N LEU A 151 7.68 -6.48 -6.01
CA LEU A 151 6.32 -6.92 -6.30
C LEU A 151 6.00 -6.83 -7.80
N SER A 152 6.37 -5.74 -8.47
CA SER A 152 6.18 -5.55 -9.91
C SER A 152 6.94 -6.61 -10.72
N ALA A 153 8.17 -6.93 -10.32
CA ALA A 153 8.97 -7.99 -10.97
C ALA A 153 8.36 -9.39 -10.76
N ALA A 154 7.85 -9.67 -9.55
CA ALA A 154 7.17 -10.93 -9.24
C ALA A 154 5.80 -11.05 -9.94
N ARG A 155 5.26 -9.95 -10.47
CA ARG A 155 3.93 -9.84 -11.07
C ARG A 155 3.99 -9.14 -12.42
N PRO A 156 4.33 -9.83 -13.52
CA PRO A 156 4.37 -9.25 -14.85
C PRO A 156 3.04 -8.58 -15.20
N GLY A 157 3.13 -7.32 -15.64
CA GLY A 157 1.97 -6.49 -15.96
C GLY A 157 1.47 -5.61 -14.81
N LEU A 158 1.90 -5.83 -13.57
CA LEU A 158 1.61 -4.91 -12.46
C LEU A 158 2.48 -3.66 -12.56
N ARG A 159 1.84 -2.51 -12.57
CA ARG A 159 2.47 -1.19 -12.48
C ARG A 159 2.10 -0.54 -11.15
N VAL A 160 3.02 0.20 -10.59
CA VAL A 160 2.78 0.90 -9.32
C VAL A 160 2.98 2.40 -9.54
N ARG A 161 2.10 3.23 -8.96
CA ARG A 161 2.21 4.67 -9.03
C ARG A 161 2.19 5.30 -7.64
N VAL A 162 3.21 6.08 -7.34
CA VAL A 162 3.30 6.91 -6.13
C VAL A 162 2.92 8.33 -6.49
N PHE A 163 1.95 8.93 -5.79
CA PHE A 163 1.44 10.27 -6.09
C PHE A 163 0.95 10.98 -4.83
N SER A 164 0.64 12.28 -4.93
CA SER A 164 0.09 13.02 -3.79
C SER A 164 -1.41 12.78 -3.62
N GLY A 165 -1.79 12.23 -2.47
CA GLY A 165 -3.19 12.15 -2.05
C GLY A 165 -3.78 13.49 -1.62
N LEU A 166 -2.96 14.54 -1.47
CA LEU A 166 -3.38 15.87 -1.03
C LEU A 166 -3.87 16.77 -2.19
N VAL A 167 -3.62 16.36 -3.45
CA VAL A 167 -4.07 17.11 -4.63
C VAL A 167 -5.54 16.76 -4.92
N PRO A 168 -6.48 17.72 -4.79
CA PRO A 168 -7.90 17.47 -5.04
C PRO A 168 -8.16 16.88 -6.43
N GLY A 169 -8.95 15.81 -6.49
CA GLY A 169 -9.34 15.15 -7.73
C GLY A 169 -8.25 14.31 -8.41
N LEU A 170 -7.00 14.32 -7.94
CA LEU A 170 -5.92 13.55 -8.57
C LEU A 170 -6.18 12.04 -8.50
N LEU A 171 -6.62 11.52 -7.33
CA LEU A 171 -6.99 10.11 -7.19
C LEU A 171 -8.07 9.71 -8.21
N THR A 172 -9.11 10.53 -8.36
CA THR A 172 -10.18 10.25 -9.35
C THR A 172 -9.64 10.20 -10.77
N ARG A 173 -8.79 11.15 -11.15
CA ARG A 173 -8.15 11.16 -12.48
C ARG A 173 -7.31 9.90 -12.71
N LEU A 174 -6.51 9.50 -11.72
CA LEU A 174 -5.66 8.30 -11.81
C LEU A 174 -6.48 6.99 -11.79
N LEU A 175 -7.61 6.93 -11.11
CA LEU A 175 -8.51 5.78 -11.19
C LEU A 175 -9.14 5.63 -12.58
N LEU A 176 -9.45 6.74 -13.25
CA LEU A 176 -10.02 6.74 -14.61
C LEU A 176 -8.96 6.59 -15.70
N ALA A 177 -7.75 7.10 -15.48
CA ALA A 177 -6.65 7.08 -16.42
C ALA A 177 -5.32 6.90 -15.68
N PRO A 178 -4.98 5.66 -15.26
CA PRO A 178 -3.79 5.41 -14.44
C PRO A 178 -2.46 5.65 -15.17
N ASP A 179 -2.48 5.79 -16.49
CA ASP A 179 -1.32 6.12 -17.34
C ASP A 179 -0.96 7.61 -17.37
N LEU A 180 -1.74 8.49 -16.72
CA LEU A 180 -1.41 9.91 -16.62
C LEU A 180 0.00 10.12 -16.06
N PRO A 181 0.80 11.09 -16.59
CA PRO A 181 2.18 11.34 -16.18
C PRO A 181 2.26 12.10 -14.84
N GLU A 182 1.49 11.70 -13.86
CA GLU A 182 1.41 12.30 -12.54
C GLU A 182 2.11 11.40 -11.51
N GLY A 183 2.96 12.00 -10.67
CA GLY A 183 3.69 11.25 -9.66
C GLY A 183 4.87 10.44 -10.23
N THR A 184 5.18 9.33 -9.59
CA THR A 184 6.26 8.40 -9.97
C THR A 184 5.68 7.05 -10.33
N GLU A 185 6.00 6.55 -11.50
CA GLU A 185 5.73 5.17 -11.88
C GLU A 185 6.88 4.27 -11.47
N LEU A 186 6.56 3.14 -10.84
CA LEU A 186 7.49 2.05 -10.55
C LEU A 186 7.12 0.87 -11.44
N SER A 187 8.07 0.37 -12.23
CA SER A 187 7.86 -0.73 -13.17
C SER A 187 9.15 -1.51 -13.37
N GLU A 188 9.05 -2.74 -13.84
CA GLU A 188 10.20 -3.59 -14.11
C GLU A 188 11.07 -3.02 -15.25
N THR A 189 10.45 -2.48 -16.29
CA THR A 189 11.10 -1.93 -17.50
C THR A 189 10.66 -0.50 -17.78
#